data_84aeca8f82fcc67b910600884320dbed
#
_entry.id   84aeca8f82fcc67b910600884320dbed
#
_cell.length_a   1.000
_cell.length_b   1.000
_cell.length_c   1.000
_cell.angle_alpha   90.00
_cell.angle_beta   90.00
_cell.angle_gamma   90.00
#
_symmetry.space_group_name_H-M   'P 1'
#
loop_
_entity.id
_entity.type
_entity.pdbx_description
1 polymer ?
#
loop_
_entity_poly.entity_id
_entity_poly.type
_entity_poly.pdbx_seq_one_letter_code
_entity_poly.pdbx_strand_id
1 'polypeptide(L)'
;MNPAHRPMLATLVDEPFDDKEWVFETKWDGFRLITEKRDHDVKLWSRNGVDVTTTYAVLLPALQKIEGSCVIDGELCALDAHGRSRFQLLQNALNKKAKLLYVVFDVPFVGGEDIRGKSLLERKKTLKALVPRDPLLRYSEHVAEFGAREFAKAQRAHEEGVIAKRAAGLYYSGKRTREWLKFKAMYEQEVVIVGYTKPRRSRKYFGSLALAVRDKGKRRWVYAGHVGTGFNEAMLKSLYGKMRPFRTGRKPFDQKVKYEKDTTWLIPKLVGEVKFSEWTSDGEMRHPAFLGLRTDKKALDVIREQA
;
A
#
# COMPACT_ATOMS: atom_id res chain seq x y z
N MET A 1 -18.55 4.22 14.84
CA MET A 1 -18.89 3.15 13.86
C MET A 1 -19.54 1.97 14.57
N ASN A 2 -20.65 1.49 14.03
CA ASN A 2 -21.33 0.27 14.50
C ASN A 2 -20.39 -0.94 14.34
N PRO A 3 -20.24 -1.87 15.31
CA PRO A 3 -19.45 -3.09 15.17
C PRO A 3 -19.82 -3.94 13.93
N ALA A 4 -21.11 -3.97 13.54
CA ALA A 4 -21.58 -4.65 12.34
C ALA A 4 -21.04 -4.05 11.04
N HIS A 5 -20.59 -2.79 11.05
CA HIS A 5 -20.06 -2.08 9.88
C HIS A 5 -18.52 -2.14 9.80
N ARG A 6 -17.84 -2.83 10.73
CA ARG A 6 -16.38 -2.98 10.66
C ARG A 6 -15.97 -3.69 9.38
N PRO A 7 -14.88 -3.24 8.71
CA PRO A 7 -14.45 -3.83 7.45
C PRO A 7 -13.98 -5.29 7.62
N MET A 8 -14.35 -6.14 6.69
CA MET A 8 -13.80 -7.48 6.55
C MET A 8 -12.33 -7.41 6.11
N LEU A 9 -11.50 -8.32 6.58
CA LEU A 9 -10.05 -8.31 6.38
C LEU A 9 -9.60 -9.49 5.50
N ALA A 10 -8.70 -9.21 4.53
CA ALA A 10 -8.11 -10.23 3.69
C ALA A 10 -6.93 -10.93 4.36
N THR A 11 -6.79 -12.26 4.12
CA THR A 11 -5.65 -13.08 4.54
C THR A 11 -4.53 -12.98 3.51
N LEU A 12 -3.28 -12.80 3.95
CA LEU A 12 -2.11 -12.82 3.08
C LEU A 12 -1.84 -14.26 2.64
N VAL A 13 -1.54 -14.43 1.36
CA VAL A 13 -1.09 -15.68 0.76
C VAL A 13 0.06 -15.41 -0.21
N ASP A 14 0.91 -16.42 -0.44
CA ASP A 14 2.18 -16.22 -1.13
C ASP A 14 2.05 -16.43 -2.64
N GLU A 15 1.24 -17.41 -3.07
CA GLU A 15 1.14 -17.78 -4.47
C GLU A 15 -0.23 -17.44 -5.07
N PRO A 16 -0.26 -16.75 -6.22
CA PRO A 16 -1.49 -16.53 -6.98
C PRO A 16 -1.98 -17.86 -7.58
N PHE A 17 -3.29 -17.94 -7.79
CA PHE A 17 -3.94 -19.12 -8.37
C PHE A 17 -5.03 -18.71 -9.37
N ASP A 18 -5.45 -19.66 -10.19
CA ASP A 18 -6.62 -19.56 -11.05
C ASP A 18 -7.70 -20.52 -10.51
N ASP A 19 -8.92 -19.99 -10.35
CA ASP A 19 -10.04 -20.78 -9.82
C ASP A 19 -11.38 -20.10 -10.16
N LYS A 20 -12.33 -20.88 -10.72
CA LYS A 20 -13.66 -20.41 -11.16
C LYS A 20 -14.57 -19.94 -10.03
N GLU A 21 -14.31 -20.39 -8.80
CA GLU A 21 -15.06 -19.94 -7.62
C GLU A 21 -14.59 -18.57 -7.10
N TRP A 22 -13.55 -17.98 -7.71
CA TRP A 22 -12.93 -16.75 -7.25
C TRP A 22 -13.00 -15.63 -8.28
N VAL A 23 -13.09 -14.42 -7.76
CA VAL A 23 -12.93 -13.19 -8.53
C VAL A 23 -11.73 -12.40 -7.99
N PHE A 24 -11.06 -11.71 -8.89
CA PHE A 24 -9.80 -11.01 -8.62
C PHE A 24 -9.95 -9.53 -8.91
N GLU A 25 -9.56 -8.70 -7.95
CA GLU A 25 -9.62 -7.24 -8.03
C GLU A 25 -8.23 -6.66 -7.83
N THR A 26 -7.98 -5.47 -8.37
CA THR A 26 -6.78 -4.68 -8.03
C THR A 26 -6.73 -4.45 -6.52
N LYS A 27 -5.59 -4.71 -5.90
CA LYS A 27 -5.31 -4.29 -4.54
C LYS A 27 -4.94 -2.81 -4.56
N TRP A 28 -5.94 -1.98 -4.27
CA TRP A 28 -5.78 -0.52 -4.23
C TRP A 28 -4.89 -0.09 -3.06
N ASP A 29 -3.95 0.81 -3.33
CA ASP A 29 -2.99 1.34 -2.36
C ASP A 29 -3.51 2.68 -1.81
N GLY A 30 -4.10 2.65 -0.61
CA GLY A 30 -4.77 3.82 -0.05
C GLY A 30 -5.18 3.68 1.43
N PHE A 31 -6.21 4.43 1.81
CA PHE A 31 -6.86 4.35 3.12
C PHE A 31 -8.20 3.65 3.02
N ARG A 32 -8.38 2.57 3.79
CA ARG A 32 -9.67 1.92 3.91
C ARG A 32 -10.67 2.84 4.56
N LEU A 33 -11.78 3.07 3.85
CA LEU A 33 -12.92 3.82 4.36
C LEU A 33 -14.19 2.96 4.34
N ILE A 34 -14.96 3.09 5.42
CA ILE A 34 -16.35 2.64 5.46
C ILE A 34 -17.23 3.88 5.39
N THR A 35 -18.10 3.94 4.39
CA THR A 35 -19.14 4.96 4.28
C THR A 35 -20.42 4.46 4.91
N GLU A 36 -20.93 5.15 5.91
CA GLU A 36 -22.31 4.98 6.42
C GLU A 36 -23.14 6.14 5.90
N LYS A 37 -24.12 5.84 5.07
CA LYS A 37 -25.09 6.81 4.55
C LYS A 37 -26.47 6.49 5.08
N ARG A 38 -27.13 7.47 5.69
CA ARG A 38 -28.53 7.42 6.12
C ARG A 38 -29.22 8.63 5.53
N ASP A 39 -30.01 8.42 4.51
CA ASP A 39 -30.65 9.48 3.73
C ASP A 39 -29.64 10.54 3.26
N HIS A 40 -29.63 11.72 3.86
CA HIS A 40 -28.71 12.82 3.54
C HIS A 40 -27.46 12.86 4.45
N ASP A 41 -27.46 12.12 5.57
CA ASP A 41 -26.32 12.07 6.48
C ASP A 41 -25.29 11.03 6.01
N VAL A 42 -24.05 11.49 5.84
CA VAL A 42 -22.92 10.65 5.41
C VAL A 42 -21.81 10.74 6.43
N LYS A 43 -21.39 9.58 6.94
CA LYS A 43 -20.23 9.44 7.82
C LYS A 43 -19.17 8.56 7.18
N LEU A 44 -17.92 8.97 7.34
CA LEU A 44 -16.76 8.24 6.87
C LEU A 44 -15.96 7.72 8.07
N TRP A 45 -15.72 6.43 8.08
CA TRP A 45 -14.97 5.76 9.13
C TRP A 45 -13.69 5.16 8.59
N SER A 46 -12.59 5.37 9.28
CA SER A 46 -11.35 4.65 9.00
C SER A 46 -11.50 3.16 9.34
N ARG A 47 -10.56 2.35 8.86
CA ARG A 47 -10.46 0.91 9.18
C ARG A 47 -10.58 0.62 10.69
N ASN A 48 -10.05 1.50 11.52
CA ASN A 48 -10.02 1.33 12.97
C ASN A 48 -11.24 1.97 13.68
N GLY A 49 -12.21 2.49 12.93
CA GLY A 49 -13.44 3.06 13.47
C GLY A 49 -13.31 4.49 13.95
N VAL A 50 -12.30 5.21 13.52
CA VAL A 50 -12.16 6.66 13.76
C VAL A 50 -13.02 7.40 12.75
N ASP A 51 -13.81 8.38 13.20
CA ASP A 51 -14.56 9.28 12.32
C ASP A 51 -13.57 10.21 11.59
N VAL A 52 -13.59 10.12 10.27
CA VAL A 52 -12.73 10.91 9.37
C VAL A 52 -13.54 11.73 8.38
N THR A 53 -14.84 11.95 8.68
CA THR A 53 -15.79 12.65 7.80
C THR A 53 -15.30 14.05 7.44
N THR A 54 -14.87 14.82 8.43
CA THR A 54 -14.35 16.18 8.22
C THR A 54 -13.03 16.19 7.46
N THR A 55 -12.17 15.19 7.70
CA THR A 55 -10.87 15.05 7.01
C THR A 55 -11.05 14.82 5.51
N TYR A 56 -12.04 14.03 5.13
CA TYR A 56 -12.34 13.69 3.73
C TYR A 56 -13.67 14.25 3.24
N ALA A 57 -14.06 15.42 3.74
CA ALA A 57 -15.33 16.08 3.38
C ALA A 57 -15.48 16.32 1.86
N VAL A 58 -14.38 16.36 1.12
CA VAL A 58 -14.37 16.46 -0.36
C VAL A 58 -15.15 15.32 -1.04
N LEU A 59 -15.31 14.16 -0.39
CA LEU A 59 -16.07 13.02 -0.91
C LEU A 59 -17.59 13.16 -0.70
N LEU A 60 -18.03 13.98 0.25
CA LEU A 60 -19.45 14.06 0.65
C LEU A 60 -20.39 14.38 -0.50
N PRO A 61 -20.12 15.38 -1.39
CA PRO A 61 -21.01 15.68 -2.50
C PRO A 61 -21.20 14.51 -3.47
N ALA A 62 -20.14 13.71 -3.70
CA ALA A 62 -20.21 12.52 -4.54
C ALA A 62 -21.00 11.38 -3.87
N LEU A 63 -20.80 11.18 -2.58
CA LEU A 63 -21.48 10.14 -1.79
C LEU A 63 -22.97 10.46 -1.57
N GLN A 64 -23.33 11.73 -1.48
CA GLN A 64 -24.73 12.15 -1.38
C GLN A 64 -25.55 11.80 -2.62
N LYS A 65 -24.92 11.66 -3.81
CA LYS A 65 -25.58 11.22 -5.05
C LYS A 65 -26.02 9.74 -5.04
N ILE A 66 -25.48 8.94 -4.12
CA ILE A 66 -25.91 7.55 -3.94
C ILE A 66 -27.34 7.57 -3.40
N GLU A 67 -28.24 6.82 -4.01
CA GLU A 67 -29.63 6.76 -3.58
C GLU A 67 -29.81 5.90 -2.32
N GLY A 68 -30.71 6.32 -1.44
CA GLY A 68 -31.08 5.60 -0.23
C GLY A 68 -29.97 5.50 0.83
N SER A 69 -30.22 4.65 1.81
CA SER A 69 -29.29 4.39 2.94
C SER A 69 -28.43 3.17 2.62
N CYS A 70 -27.14 3.23 2.94
CA CYS A 70 -26.20 2.11 2.70
C CYS A 70 -24.97 2.16 3.60
N VAL A 71 -24.30 1.01 3.73
CA VAL A 71 -22.94 0.92 4.23
C VAL A 71 -22.06 0.39 3.10
N ILE A 72 -21.04 1.15 2.73
CA ILE A 72 -20.15 0.82 1.61
C ILE A 72 -18.73 0.65 2.14
N ASP A 73 -18.06 -0.36 1.63
CA ASP A 73 -16.67 -0.68 1.92
C ASP A 73 -15.79 -0.36 0.72
N GLY A 74 -14.74 0.44 0.92
CA GLY A 74 -13.89 0.88 -0.18
C GLY A 74 -12.52 1.36 0.29
N GLU A 75 -11.71 1.78 -0.67
CA GLU A 75 -10.37 2.32 -0.46
C GLU A 75 -10.26 3.73 -1.04
N LEU A 76 -9.90 4.71 -0.24
CA LEU A 76 -9.56 6.05 -0.73
C LEU A 76 -8.14 6.07 -1.23
N CYS A 77 -7.95 6.40 -2.50
CA CYS A 77 -6.68 6.43 -3.19
C CYS A 77 -6.34 7.84 -3.69
N ALA A 78 -5.05 8.08 -3.88
CA ALA A 78 -4.57 9.17 -4.73
C ALA A 78 -3.85 8.58 -5.95
N LEU A 79 -4.20 9.08 -7.15
CA LEU A 79 -3.70 8.53 -8.40
C LEU A 79 -2.49 9.31 -8.92
N ASP A 80 -1.50 8.58 -9.44
CA ASP A 80 -0.38 9.15 -10.21
C ASP A 80 -0.83 9.56 -11.62
N ALA A 81 0.10 10.14 -12.41
CA ALA A 81 -0.16 10.56 -13.79
C ALA A 81 -0.57 9.40 -14.72
N HIS A 82 -0.27 8.16 -14.34
CA HIS A 82 -0.63 6.95 -15.08
C HIS A 82 -1.93 6.29 -14.57
N GLY A 83 -2.63 6.94 -13.61
CA GLY A 83 -3.87 6.44 -13.02
C GLY A 83 -3.70 5.33 -11.99
N ARG A 84 -2.49 5.09 -11.48
CA ARG A 84 -2.20 4.08 -10.46
C ARG A 84 -2.31 4.68 -9.07
N SER A 85 -2.85 3.92 -8.13
CA SER A 85 -2.92 4.33 -6.72
C SER A 85 -1.53 4.35 -6.08
N ARG A 86 -1.27 5.41 -5.27
CA ARG A 86 -0.01 5.60 -4.55
C ARG A 86 -0.28 6.19 -3.18
N PHE A 87 -0.03 5.41 -2.14
CA PHE A 87 -0.25 5.84 -0.75
C PHE A 87 0.49 7.14 -0.39
N GLN A 88 1.72 7.30 -0.88
CA GLN A 88 2.50 8.52 -0.64
C GLN A 88 1.84 9.79 -1.20
N LEU A 89 1.17 9.68 -2.35
CA LEU A 89 0.41 10.81 -2.89
C LEU A 89 -0.76 11.13 -1.97
N LEU A 90 -1.39 10.12 -1.36
CA LEU A 90 -2.50 10.29 -0.44
C LEU A 90 -2.07 10.97 0.87
N GLN A 91 -0.94 10.59 1.45
CA GLN A 91 -0.37 11.24 2.64
C GLN A 91 -0.09 12.74 2.42
N ASN A 92 0.23 13.12 1.18
CA ASN A 92 0.50 14.49 0.79
C ASN A 92 -0.73 15.20 0.19
N ALA A 93 -1.83 14.49 -0.06
CA ALA A 93 -3.00 14.98 -0.78
C ALA A 93 -3.76 16.08 -0.05
N LEU A 94 -3.78 16.06 1.28
CA LEU A 94 -4.39 17.09 2.12
C LEU A 94 -3.67 18.45 1.97
N ASN A 95 -2.40 18.43 1.54
CA ASN A 95 -1.56 19.63 1.38
C ASN A 95 -1.27 19.99 -0.10
N LYS A 96 -1.65 19.13 -1.06
CA LYS A 96 -1.40 19.32 -2.50
C LYS A 96 -2.59 18.82 -3.31
N LYS A 97 -2.82 19.39 -4.50
CA LYS A 97 -3.88 19.02 -5.45
C LYS A 97 -3.65 17.59 -6.02
N ALA A 98 -3.73 16.54 -5.20
CA ALA A 98 -3.71 15.18 -5.68
C ALA A 98 -5.09 14.77 -6.21
N LYS A 99 -5.14 13.99 -7.27
CA LYS A 99 -6.37 13.42 -7.82
C LYS A 99 -6.83 12.28 -6.89
N LEU A 100 -7.79 12.60 -6.01
CA LEU A 100 -8.41 11.62 -5.12
C LEU A 100 -9.42 10.75 -5.88
N LEU A 101 -9.55 9.50 -5.45
CA LEU A 101 -10.53 8.55 -5.96
C LEU A 101 -10.93 7.59 -4.83
N TYR A 102 -12.21 7.53 -4.52
CA TYR A 102 -12.74 6.52 -3.61
C TYR A 102 -13.21 5.32 -4.42
N VAL A 103 -12.50 4.20 -4.32
CA VAL A 103 -12.81 2.96 -5.00
C VAL A 103 -13.60 2.07 -4.08
N VAL A 104 -14.84 1.76 -4.44
CA VAL A 104 -15.78 0.97 -3.64
C VAL A 104 -15.86 -0.46 -4.17
N PHE A 105 -15.84 -1.45 -3.30
CA PHE A 105 -15.72 -2.86 -3.71
C PHE A 105 -16.64 -3.83 -2.96
N ASP A 106 -17.39 -3.39 -1.93
CA ASP A 106 -18.41 -4.18 -1.26
C ASP A 106 -19.51 -3.29 -0.64
N VAL A 107 -20.70 -3.82 -0.44
CA VAL A 107 -21.84 -3.17 0.22
C VAL A 107 -22.51 -4.15 1.17
N PRO A 108 -22.16 -4.14 2.47
CA PRO A 108 -22.75 -5.05 3.45
C PRO A 108 -24.19 -4.71 3.86
N PHE A 109 -24.65 -3.46 3.70
CA PHE A 109 -25.99 -3.00 4.04
C PHE A 109 -26.54 -2.06 2.97
N VAL A 110 -27.81 -2.19 2.61
CA VAL A 110 -28.51 -1.32 1.65
C VAL A 110 -29.99 -1.22 1.99
N GLY A 111 -30.57 -0.01 1.95
CA GLY A 111 -31.97 0.24 2.26
C GLY A 111 -32.37 -0.17 3.68
N GLY A 112 -31.43 -0.24 4.62
CA GLY A 112 -31.66 -0.75 5.97
C GLY A 112 -31.55 -2.29 6.10
N GLU A 113 -31.44 -3.01 4.98
CA GLU A 113 -31.30 -4.47 4.96
C GLU A 113 -29.84 -4.90 5.17
N ASP A 114 -29.61 -5.90 6.00
CA ASP A 114 -28.33 -6.58 6.15
C ASP A 114 -28.17 -7.63 5.05
N ILE A 115 -27.32 -7.35 4.07
CA ILE A 115 -27.08 -8.25 2.94
C ILE A 115 -25.72 -8.99 3.03
N ARG A 116 -25.06 -8.98 4.20
CA ARG A 116 -23.80 -9.69 4.43
C ARG A 116 -23.92 -11.21 4.21
N GLY A 117 -25.13 -11.75 4.38
CA GLY A 117 -25.47 -13.15 4.12
C GLY A 117 -25.68 -13.50 2.63
N LYS A 118 -25.74 -12.50 1.73
CA LYS A 118 -25.75 -12.73 0.28
C LYS A 118 -24.35 -13.02 -0.23
N SER A 119 -24.24 -13.69 -1.38
CA SER A 119 -22.96 -13.94 -2.04
C SER A 119 -22.24 -12.63 -2.40
N LEU A 120 -20.91 -12.66 -2.52
CA LEU A 120 -20.14 -11.49 -2.96
C LEU A 120 -20.65 -10.94 -4.29
N LEU A 121 -20.94 -11.80 -5.27
CA LEU A 121 -21.38 -11.34 -6.59
C LEU A 121 -22.74 -10.64 -6.54
N GLU A 122 -23.67 -11.08 -5.69
CA GLU A 122 -24.94 -10.39 -5.48
C GLU A 122 -24.71 -9.01 -4.84
N ARG A 123 -23.87 -8.93 -3.80
CA ARG A 123 -23.52 -7.65 -3.18
C ARG A 123 -22.81 -6.71 -4.17
N LYS A 124 -21.90 -7.23 -4.99
CA LYS A 124 -21.21 -6.46 -6.04
C LYS A 124 -22.17 -5.96 -7.12
N LYS A 125 -23.16 -6.77 -7.52
CA LYS A 125 -24.22 -6.35 -8.44
C LYS A 125 -25.01 -5.18 -7.85
N THR A 126 -25.41 -5.27 -6.59
CA THR A 126 -26.10 -4.20 -5.86
C THR A 126 -25.22 -2.95 -5.78
N LEU A 127 -23.96 -3.09 -5.38
CA LEU A 127 -23.02 -1.97 -5.30
C LEU A 127 -22.85 -1.26 -6.65
N LYS A 128 -22.68 -2.02 -7.73
CA LYS A 128 -22.47 -1.46 -9.08
C LYS A 128 -23.67 -0.60 -9.54
N ALA A 129 -24.89 -0.99 -9.15
CA ALA A 129 -26.09 -0.21 -9.42
C ALA A 129 -26.19 1.06 -8.57
N LEU A 130 -25.65 1.05 -7.34
CA LEU A 130 -25.67 2.19 -6.43
C LEU A 130 -24.64 3.29 -6.76
N VAL A 131 -23.50 2.92 -7.37
CA VAL A 131 -22.40 3.86 -7.61
C VAL A 131 -22.72 4.81 -8.76
N PRO A 132 -22.88 6.11 -8.51
CA PRO A 132 -23.15 7.09 -9.56
C PRO A 132 -21.89 7.35 -10.40
N ARG A 133 -22.07 7.90 -11.60
CA ARG A 133 -20.95 8.44 -12.39
C ARG A 133 -20.43 9.71 -11.75
N ASP A 134 -19.30 9.61 -11.09
CA ASP A 134 -18.64 10.73 -10.42
C ASP A 134 -17.11 10.58 -10.53
N PRO A 135 -16.34 11.66 -10.76
CA PRO A 135 -14.88 11.59 -10.85
C PRO A 135 -14.18 11.15 -9.55
N LEU A 136 -14.88 11.30 -8.39
CA LEU A 136 -14.34 10.91 -7.07
C LEU A 136 -14.76 9.51 -6.65
N LEU A 137 -15.71 8.86 -7.36
CA LEU A 137 -16.20 7.52 -7.03
C LEU A 137 -15.94 6.55 -8.18
N ARG A 138 -15.53 5.33 -7.84
CA ARG A 138 -15.33 4.25 -8.80
C ARG A 138 -15.72 2.91 -8.17
N TYR A 139 -16.52 2.13 -8.90
CA TYR A 139 -16.72 0.73 -8.59
C TYR A 139 -15.44 -0.06 -8.91
N SER A 140 -15.00 -0.96 -8.02
CA SER A 140 -13.88 -1.87 -8.26
C SER A 140 -14.33 -3.01 -9.17
N GLU A 141 -13.90 -2.98 -10.42
CA GLU A 141 -14.16 -4.08 -11.36
C GLU A 141 -13.36 -5.32 -10.93
N HIS A 142 -13.80 -6.48 -11.37
CA HIS A 142 -13.19 -7.76 -11.07
C HIS A 142 -13.07 -8.63 -12.32
N VAL A 143 -12.13 -9.57 -12.28
CA VAL A 143 -11.96 -10.61 -13.30
C VAL A 143 -12.22 -11.96 -12.64
N ALA A 144 -13.04 -12.81 -13.26
CA ALA A 144 -13.27 -14.17 -12.79
C ALA A 144 -12.12 -15.10 -13.18
N GLU A 145 -11.84 -16.12 -12.37
CA GLU A 145 -10.99 -17.27 -12.65
C GLU A 145 -9.48 -17.00 -12.74
N PHE A 146 -9.02 -15.97 -13.45
CA PHE A 146 -7.62 -15.82 -13.89
C PHE A 146 -6.75 -14.97 -12.94
N GLY A 147 -6.53 -15.43 -11.71
CA GLY A 147 -5.78 -14.69 -10.70
C GLY A 147 -4.28 -14.58 -10.97
N ALA A 148 -3.66 -15.63 -11.50
CA ALA A 148 -2.24 -15.61 -11.85
C ALA A 148 -1.95 -14.57 -12.94
N ARG A 149 -2.83 -14.45 -13.93
CA ARG A 149 -2.74 -13.44 -14.99
C ARG A 149 -2.87 -12.01 -14.43
N GLU A 150 -3.86 -11.78 -13.56
CA GLU A 150 -4.08 -10.45 -12.96
C GLU A 150 -2.92 -10.08 -12.02
N PHE A 151 -2.36 -11.04 -11.29
CA PHE A 151 -1.17 -10.82 -10.47
C PHE A 151 0.06 -10.46 -11.32
N ALA A 152 0.30 -11.16 -12.42
CA ALA A 152 1.38 -10.83 -13.35
C ALA A 152 1.20 -9.43 -13.99
N LYS A 153 -0.05 -8.99 -14.24
CA LYS A 153 -0.33 -7.61 -14.66
C LYS A 153 0.04 -6.60 -13.57
N ALA A 154 -0.39 -6.85 -12.31
CA ALA A 154 -0.09 -5.99 -11.18
C ALA A 154 1.43 -5.84 -10.96
N GLN A 155 2.20 -6.94 -11.08
CA GLN A 155 3.66 -6.90 -11.01
C GLN A 155 4.28 -6.01 -12.10
N ARG A 156 3.87 -6.19 -13.37
CA ARG A 156 4.38 -5.37 -14.49
C ARG A 156 4.01 -3.90 -14.37
N ALA A 157 2.81 -3.61 -13.85
CA ALA A 157 2.33 -2.25 -13.62
C ALA A 157 2.89 -1.61 -12.33
N HIS A 158 3.68 -2.36 -11.54
CA HIS A 158 4.16 -1.92 -10.22
C HIS A 158 3.01 -1.45 -9.30
N GLU A 159 1.89 -2.17 -9.34
CA GLU A 159 0.76 -2.02 -8.43
C GLU A 159 1.01 -2.76 -7.11
N GLU A 160 0.19 -2.53 -6.10
CA GLU A 160 0.36 -3.13 -4.77
C GLU A 160 0.12 -4.64 -4.78
N GLY A 161 -0.76 -5.13 -5.67
CA GLY A 161 -1.08 -6.54 -5.80
C GLY A 161 -2.52 -6.79 -6.24
N VAL A 162 -3.05 -7.94 -5.83
CA VAL A 162 -4.39 -8.42 -6.17
C VAL A 162 -5.12 -8.88 -4.91
N ILE A 163 -6.43 -8.66 -4.86
CA ILE A 163 -7.33 -9.25 -3.88
C ILE A 163 -8.16 -10.31 -4.58
N ALA A 164 -8.02 -11.57 -4.17
CA ALA A 164 -8.92 -12.64 -4.53
C ALA A 164 -10.07 -12.68 -3.54
N LYS A 165 -11.30 -12.81 -4.02
CA LYS A 165 -12.51 -12.93 -3.22
C LYS A 165 -13.32 -14.11 -3.71
N ARG A 166 -13.80 -14.97 -2.79
CA ARG A 166 -14.67 -16.07 -3.16
C ARG A 166 -16.00 -15.53 -3.70
N ALA A 167 -16.41 -15.97 -4.90
CA ALA A 167 -17.59 -15.44 -5.60
C ALA A 167 -18.88 -15.64 -4.80
N ALA A 168 -19.05 -16.80 -4.15
CA ALA A 168 -20.17 -17.10 -3.25
C ALA A 168 -19.91 -16.66 -1.80
N GLY A 169 -18.77 -16.01 -1.49
CA GLY A 169 -18.35 -15.69 -0.14
C GLY A 169 -19.22 -14.67 0.57
N LEU A 170 -19.39 -14.86 1.87
CA LEU A 170 -20.15 -13.97 2.74
C LEU A 170 -19.27 -12.80 3.24
N TYR A 171 -19.90 -11.76 3.80
CA TYR A 171 -19.17 -10.65 4.41
C TYR A 171 -19.13 -10.79 5.94
N TYR A 172 -17.94 -10.99 6.48
CA TYR A 172 -17.69 -11.18 7.92
C TYR A 172 -17.12 -9.91 8.55
N SER A 173 -17.99 -9.04 9.05
CA SER A 173 -17.60 -7.76 9.65
C SER A 173 -16.53 -7.91 10.73
N GLY A 174 -15.45 -7.14 10.61
CA GLY A 174 -14.34 -7.10 11.56
C GLY A 174 -13.47 -8.35 11.61
N LYS A 175 -13.79 -9.39 10.85
CA LYS A 175 -13.06 -10.66 10.87
C LYS A 175 -12.08 -10.78 9.71
N ARG A 176 -11.01 -11.53 9.95
CA ARG A 176 -10.09 -12.03 8.93
C ARG A 176 -10.47 -13.46 8.62
N THR A 177 -10.82 -13.73 7.38
CA THR A 177 -11.21 -15.06 6.91
C THR A 177 -10.44 -15.43 5.66
N ARG A 178 -10.62 -16.65 5.17
CA ARG A 178 -10.08 -17.06 3.87
C ARG A 178 -11.03 -16.77 2.69
N GLU A 179 -12.18 -16.14 2.92
CA GLU A 179 -13.07 -15.67 1.83
C GLU A 179 -12.44 -14.56 1.00
N TRP A 180 -11.54 -13.77 1.61
CA TRP A 180 -10.73 -12.77 0.95
C TRP A 180 -9.25 -13.07 1.15
N LEU A 181 -8.52 -13.19 0.05
CA LEU A 181 -7.09 -13.41 0.04
C LEU A 181 -6.41 -12.21 -0.64
N LYS A 182 -5.20 -11.89 -0.21
CA LYS A 182 -4.40 -10.83 -0.83
C LYS A 182 -3.06 -11.38 -1.27
N PHE A 183 -2.70 -11.06 -2.51
CA PHE A 183 -1.39 -11.30 -3.08
C PHE A 183 -0.68 -9.95 -3.20
N LYS A 184 0.45 -9.81 -2.56
CA LYS A 184 1.26 -8.60 -2.65
C LYS A 184 2.23 -8.72 -3.82
N ALA A 185 2.05 -7.90 -4.87
CA ALA A 185 3.01 -7.77 -5.96
C ALA A 185 4.24 -6.95 -5.56
N MET A 186 4.13 -6.20 -4.47
CA MET A 186 5.20 -5.40 -3.87
C MET A 186 5.20 -5.59 -2.37
N TYR A 187 6.40 -5.74 -1.81
CA TYR A 187 6.63 -5.78 -0.36
C TYR A 187 7.11 -4.40 0.11
N GLU A 188 6.87 -4.11 1.37
CA GLU A 188 7.45 -2.97 2.07
C GLU A 188 8.31 -3.47 3.20
N GLN A 189 9.45 -2.83 3.41
CA GLN A 189 10.41 -3.20 4.43
C GLN A 189 11.05 -1.95 5.01
N GLU A 190 11.12 -1.89 6.32
CA GLU A 190 11.99 -0.95 7.00
C GLU A 190 13.44 -1.33 6.77
N VAL A 191 14.27 -0.35 6.48
CA VAL A 191 15.70 -0.53 6.17
C VAL A 191 16.54 0.49 6.90
N VAL A 192 17.76 0.12 7.23
CA VAL A 192 18.75 1.07 7.73
C VAL A 192 19.60 1.58 6.58
N ILE A 193 19.72 2.90 6.47
CA ILE A 193 20.57 3.55 5.49
C ILE A 193 22.00 3.47 5.99
N VAL A 194 22.83 2.69 5.30
CA VAL A 194 24.22 2.41 5.70
C VAL A 194 25.25 3.03 4.78
N GLY A 195 24.82 3.70 3.72
CA GLY A 195 25.69 4.41 2.79
C GLY A 195 24.92 5.06 1.65
N TYR A 196 25.65 5.80 0.84
CA TYR A 196 25.15 6.35 -0.42
C TYR A 196 26.26 6.42 -1.46
N THR A 197 25.89 6.23 -2.73
CA THR A 197 26.84 6.28 -3.85
C THR A 197 26.99 7.72 -4.35
N LYS A 198 28.11 7.99 -5.04
CA LYS A 198 28.32 9.25 -5.77
C LYS A 198 27.20 9.47 -6.78
N PRO A 199 26.77 10.71 -7.00
CA PRO A 199 25.77 11.03 -8.02
C PRO A 199 26.35 10.75 -9.42
N ARG A 200 25.47 10.34 -10.34
CA ARG A 200 25.82 10.11 -11.74
C ARG A 200 24.95 10.98 -12.66
N ARG A 201 25.49 11.39 -13.81
CA ARG A 201 24.83 12.27 -14.78
C ARG A 201 24.38 13.59 -14.15
N SER A 202 23.14 14.03 -14.43
CA SER A 202 22.55 15.28 -13.92
C SER A 202 22.03 15.20 -12.48
N ARG A 203 22.10 14.03 -11.83
CA ARG A 203 21.59 13.87 -10.46
C ARG A 203 22.46 14.60 -9.45
N LYS A 204 21.83 15.33 -8.52
CA LYS A 204 22.50 16.06 -7.44
C LYS A 204 22.53 15.21 -6.16
N TYR A 205 23.43 15.54 -5.24
CA TYR A 205 23.58 15.00 -3.87
C TYR A 205 24.10 13.57 -3.79
N PHE A 206 23.36 12.55 -4.24
CA PHE A 206 23.77 11.15 -4.23
C PHE A 206 23.09 10.33 -5.36
N GLY A 207 23.69 9.20 -5.71
CA GLY A 207 23.20 8.31 -6.75
C GLY A 207 22.11 7.36 -6.25
N SER A 208 22.45 6.55 -5.24
CA SER A 208 21.58 5.58 -4.59
C SER A 208 21.92 5.46 -3.12
N LEU A 209 21.00 4.96 -2.31
CA LEU A 209 21.27 4.60 -0.90
C LEU A 209 21.65 3.11 -0.82
N ALA A 210 22.69 2.79 -0.06
CA ALA A 210 23.00 1.44 0.35
C ALA A 210 22.18 1.10 1.60
N LEU A 211 21.52 -0.05 1.59
CA LEU A 211 20.54 -0.47 2.57
C LEU A 211 21.03 -1.70 3.34
N ALA A 212 20.67 -1.79 4.62
CA ALA A 212 20.89 -2.97 5.43
C ALA A 212 19.66 -3.24 6.30
N VAL A 213 19.53 -4.51 6.70
CA VAL A 213 18.58 -5.00 7.70
C VAL A 213 19.34 -5.83 8.72
N ARG A 214 18.73 -6.17 9.86
CA ARG A 214 19.28 -7.17 10.78
C ARG A 214 18.68 -8.53 10.48
N ASP A 215 19.50 -9.55 10.53
CA ASP A 215 19.05 -10.93 10.46
C ASP A 215 18.38 -11.33 11.80
N LYS A 216 17.26 -12.04 11.73
CA LYS A 216 16.54 -12.55 12.90
C LYS A 216 17.45 -13.53 13.64
N GLY A 217 17.91 -13.19 14.85
CA GLY A 217 18.82 -14.00 15.64
C GLY A 217 20.31 -13.67 15.51
N LYS A 218 20.75 -12.93 14.49
CA LYS A 218 22.12 -12.47 14.35
C LYS A 218 22.18 -10.96 14.58
N ARG A 219 22.86 -10.50 15.62
CA ARG A 219 23.01 -9.07 15.93
C ARG A 219 23.89 -8.29 14.92
N ARG A 220 23.96 -8.73 13.65
CA ARG A 220 24.78 -8.18 12.56
C ARG A 220 23.89 -7.48 11.52
N TRP A 221 24.46 -6.46 10.91
CA TRP A 221 23.90 -5.86 9.71
C TRP A 221 24.14 -6.77 8.52
N VAL A 222 23.11 -6.96 7.72
CA VAL A 222 23.15 -7.69 6.45
C VAL A 222 22.75 -6.71 5.35
N TYR A 223 23.55 -6.66 4.30
CA TYR A 223 23.27 -5.83 3.15
C TYR A 223 21.96 -6.28 2.48
N ALA A 224 21.12 -5.29 2.11
CA ALA A 224 19.79 -5.52 1.54
C ALA A 224 19.64 -4.93 0.12
N GLY A 225 20.70 -4.42 -0.48
CA GLY A 225 20.69 -3.85 -1.82
C GLY A 225 20.86 -2.33 -1.84
N HIS A 226 20.68 -1.76 -3.04
CA HIS A 226 20.72 -0.32 -3.28
C HIS A 226 19.37 0.20 -3.81
N VAL A 227 18.91 1.32 -3.27
CA VAL A 227 17.73 2.02 -3.81
C VAL A 227 18.13 3.31 -4.51
N GLY A 228 17.76 3.42 -5.79
CA GLY A 228 18.06 4.57 -6.65
C GLY A 228 16.83 5.35 -7.10
N THR A 229 15.62 4.90 -6.78
CA THR A 229 14.33 5.48 -7.21
C THR A 229 13.47 5.85 -6.02
N GLY A 230 12.38 6.59 -6.23
CA GLY A 230 11.47 7.04 -5.17
C GLY A 230 11.85 8.41 -4.58
N PHE A 231 12.80 9.14 -5.17
CA PHE A 231 13.27 10.44 -4.68
C PHE A 231 12.81 11.58 -5.60
N ASN A 232 12.34 12.67 -5.01
CA ASN A 232 12.29 13.97 -5.67
C ASN A 232 13.48 14.83 -5.22
N GLU A 233 13.68 15.99 -5.85
CA GLU A 233 14.85 16.85 -5.60
C GLU A 233 14.90 17.37 -4.16
N ALA A 234 13.75 17.75 -3.59
CA ALA A 234 13.66 18.21 -2.20
C ALA A 234 14.04 17.10 -1.22
N MET A 235 13.59 15.86 -1.47
CA MET A 235 13.94 14.70 -0.66
C MET A 235 15.42 14.36 -0.77
N LEU A 236 16.02 14.41 -1.97
CA LEU A 236 17.45 14.19 -2.16
C LEU A 236 18.30 15.17 -1.34
N LYS A 237 17.95 16.48 -1.38
CA LYS A 237 18.62 17.53 -0.60
C LYS A 237 18.49 17.29 0.90
N SER A 238 17.28 17.02 1.38
CA SER A 238 16.99 16.78 2.80
C SER A 238 17.73 15.57 3.34
N LEU A 239 17.65 14.42 2.64
CA LEU A 239 18.34 13.19 3.02
C LEU A 239 19.84 13.37 3.06
N TYR A 240 20.43 14.02 2.06
CA TYR A 240 21.86 14.28 2.02
C TYR A 240 22.32 15.08 3.23
N GLY A 241 21.58 16.14 3.59
CA GLY A 241 21.85 16.90 4.81
C GLY A 241 21.83 16.06 6.08
N LYS A 242 20.79 15.20 6.21
CA LYS A 242 20.63 14.32 7.38
C LYS A 242 21.69 13.20 7.44
N MET A 243 22.22 12.75 6.31
CA MET A 243 23.27 11.72 6.24
C MET A 243 24.66 12.23 6.57
N ARG A 244 24.97 13.48 6.29
CA ARG A 244 26.32 14.06 6.48
C ARG A 244 26.94 13.84 7.87
N PRO A 245 26.21 14.02 8.99
CA PRO A 245 26.76 13.83 10.33
C PRO A 245 27.15 12.38 10.65
N PHE A 246 26.63 11.41 9.90
CA PHE A 246 26.84 9.98 10.15
C PHE A 246 27.89 9.34 9.25
N ARG A 247 28.64 10.10 8.46
CA ARG A 247 29.71 9.58 7.61
C ARG A 247 30.78 8.85 8.43
N THR A 248 31.22 7.71 7.91
CA THR A 248 32.27 6.90 8.51
C THR A 248 33.15 6.26 7.43
N GLY A 249 34.39 5.96 7.76
CA GLY A 249 35.29 5.16 6.91
C GLY A 249 35.04 3.65 7.00
N ARG A 250 34.18 3.18 7.92
CA ARG A 250 33.95 1.75 8.15
C ARG A 250 32.64 1.28 7.50
N LYS A 251 32.72 0.24 6.69
CA LYS A 251 31.58 -0.51 6.20
C LYS A 251 30.95 -1.29 7.37
N PRO A 252 29.61 -1.26 7.58
CA PRO A 252 28.98 -1.86 8.76
C PRO A 252 28.76 -3.38 8.67
N PHE A 253 29.19 -4.04 7.58
CA PHE A 253 29.08 -5.48 7.33
C PHE A 253 30.27 -5.97 6.49
N ASP A 254 30.50 -7.28 6.47
CA ASP A 254 31.66 -7.89 5.78
C ASP A 254 31.37 -8.28 4.32
N GLN A 255 30.12 -8.35 3.91
CA GLN A 255 29.72 -8.75 2.55
C GLN A 255 30.33 -7.81 1.50
N LYS A 256 30.84 -8.38 0.40
CA LYS A 256 31.21 -7.61 -0.79
C LYS A 256 29.92 -7.11 -1.46
N VAL A 257 29.89 -5.85 -1.84
CA VAL A 257 28.69 -5.23 -2.41
C VAL A 257 28.99 -4.48 -3.69
N LYS A 258 27.96 -4.37 -4.53
CA LYS A 258 28.02 -3.58 -5.74
C LYS A 258 28.27 -2.10 -5.42
N TYR A 259 29.10 -1.42 -6.22
CA TYR A 259 29.45 0.01 -6.03
C TYR A 259 30.19 0.34 -4.72
N GLU A 260 30.85 -0.63 -4.07
CA GLU A 260 31.56 -0.43 -2.81
C GLU A 260 32.56 0.73 -2.84
N LYS A 261 33.34 0.85 -3.93
CA LYS A 261 34.35 1.92 -4.14
C LYS A 261 33.74 3.31 -4.30
N ASP A 262 32.50 3.40 -4.77
CA ASP A 262 31.76 4.65 -4.99
C ASP A 262 30.87 5.02 -3.81
N THR A 263 30.84 4.20 -2.76
CA THR A 263 29.92 4.35 -1.63
C THR A 263 30.60 5.08 -0.47
N THR A 264 29.98 6.17 -0.03
CA THR A 264 30.28 6.79 1.27
C THR A 264 29.46 6.07 2.34
N TRP A 265 30.16 5.42 3.27
CA TRP A 265 29.54 4.65 4.34
C TRP A 265 29.03 5.54 5.47
N LEU A 266 28.02 5.06 6.16
CA LEU A 266 27.35 5.75 7.27
C LEU A 266 27.29 4.85 8.51
N ILE A 267 27.35 5.48 9.67
CA ILE A 267 26.98 4.85 10.94
C ILE A 267 25.48 4.49 10.85
N PRO A 268 25.08 3.24 11.14
CA PRO A 268 23.69 2.77 11.03
C PRO A 268 22.76 3.45 12.05
N LYS A 269 22.19 4.61 11.70
CA LYS A 269 21.31 5.43 12.55
C LYS A 269 19.99 5.77 11.89
N LEU A 270 20.01 6.01 10.57
CA LEU A 270 18.83 6.46 9.84
C LEU A 270 18.02 5.25 9.36
N VAL A 271 16.75 5.25 9.67
CA VAL A 271 15.78 4.25 9.20
C VAL A 271 14.96 4.85 8.06
N GLY A 272 14.80 4.10 7.00
CA GLY A 272 13.92 4.41 5.90
C GLY A 272 12.96 3.26 5.64
N GLU A 273 11.98 3.51 4.82
CA GLU A 273 11.05 2.52 4.30
C GLU A 273 11.23 2.39 2.80
N VAL A 274 11.23 1.18 2.30
CA VAL A 274 11.34 0.88 0.88
C VAL A 274 10.26 -0.09 0.46
N LYS A 275 9.82 0.08 -0.77
CA LYS A 275 8.93 -0.83 -1.47
C LYS A 275 9.77 -1.60 -2.51
N PHE A 276 9.56 -2.90 -2.61
CA PHE A 276 10.33 -3.77 -3.50
C PHE A 276 9.48 -4.94 -3.99
N SER A 277 9.90 -5.60 -5.08
CA SER A 277 9.11 -6.69 -5.66
C SER A 277 9.33 -8.03 -4.97
N GLU A 278 10.57 -8.36 -4.62
CA GLU A 278 10.92 -9.62 -3.98
C GLU A 278 12.31 -9.56 -3.33
N TRP A 279 12.61 -10.49 -2.45
CA TRP A 279 13.96 -10.77 -1.99
C TRP A 279 14.64 -11.72 -2.98
N THR A 280 15.84 -11.39 -3.45
CA THR A 280 16.64 -12.31 -4.27
C THR A 280 17.24 -13.44 -3.40
N SER A 281 17.74 -14.49 -4.04
CA SER A 281 18.48 -15.58 -3.38
C SER A 281 19.66 -15.07 -2.55
N ASP A 282 20.29 -13.97 -2.98
CA ASP A 282 21.43 -13.36 -2.30
C ASP A 282 21.00 -12.44 -1.14
N GLY A 283 19.69 -12.31 -0.90
CA GLY A 283 19.13 -11.49 0.17
C GLY A 283 19.09 -10.00 -0.12
N GLU A 284 19.13 -9.60 -1.39
CA GLU A 284 18.97 -8.22 -1.82
C GLU A 284 17.53 -7.95 -2.27
N MET A 285 17.07 -6.71 -2.12
CA MET A 285 15.77 -6.27 -2.60
C MET A 285 15.79 -6.04 -4.11
N ARG A 286 14.83 -6.63 -4.83
CA ARG A 286 14.65 -6.41 -6.27
C ARG A 286 13.76 -5.22 -6.54
N HIS A 287 14.14 -4.34 -7.46
CA HIS A 287 13.43 -3.12 -7.85
C HIS A 287 12.99 -2.23 -6.67
N PRO A 288 13.89 -1.94 -5.69
CA PRO A 288 13.48 -1.14 -4.55
C PRO A 288 13.19 0.31 -4.93
N ALA A 289 12.17 0.89 -4.32
CA ALA A 289 11.83 2.29 -4.39
C ALA A 289 11.72 2.87 -2.96
N PHE A 290 12.41 3.98 -2.72
CA PHE A 290 12.42 4.64 -1.41
C PHE A 290 11.09 5.33 -1.15
N LEU A 291 10.48 5.07 -0.01
CA LEU A 291 9.22 5.64 0.40
C LEU A 291 9.40 6.86 1.31
N GLY A 292 10.34 6.82 2.22
CA GLY A 292 10.58 7.90 3.16
C GLY A 292 11.50 7.52 4.32
N LEU A 293 11.84 8.49 5.16
CA LEU A 293 12.48 8.23 6.45
C LEU A 293 11.43 7.86 7.50
N ARG A 294 11.81 6.94 8.38
CA ARG A 294 11.04 6.55 9.58
C ARG A 294 11.75 7.13 10.80
N THR A 295 11.18 8.21 11.35
CA THR A 295 11.72 8.87 12.56
C THR A 295 11.19 8.24 13.86
N ASP A 296 10.19 7.41 13.75
CA ASP A 296 9.53 6.68 14.84
C ASP A 296 10.21 5.33 15.16
N LYS A 297 11.23 4.92 14.37
CA LYS A 297 11.92 3.63 14.49
C LYS A 297 13.39 3.80 14.81
N LYS A 298 13.93 2.88 15.61
CA LYS A 298 15.37 2.78 15.90
C LYS A 298 16.02 1.79 14.93
N ALA A 299 17.23 2.11 14.46
CA ALA A 299 17.95 1.24 13.54
C ALA A 299 18.13 -0.20 14.07
N LEU A 300 18.29 -0.36 15.38
CA LEU A 300 18.46 -1.67 16.01
C LEU A 300 17.19 -2.55 15.98
N ASP A 301 16.02 -1.96 15.76
CA ASP A 301 14.73 -2.67 15.72
C ASP A 301 14.37 -3.12 14.30
N VAL A 302 15.15 -2.70 13.28
CA VAL A 302 14.92 -3.06 11.88
C VAL A 302 15.41 -4.47 11.63
N ILE A 303 14.46 -5.40 11.47
CA ILE A 303 14.73 -6.83 11.22
C ILE A 303 14.17 -7.16 9.84
N ARG A 304 14.84 -8.06 9.11
CA ARG A 304 14.31 -8.59 7.86
C ARG A 304 12.98 -9.29 8.12
N GLU A 305 11.92 -8.78 7.52
CA GLU A 305 10.63 -9.45 7.51
C GLU A 305 10.71 -10.60 6.51
N GLN A 306 10.29 -11.79 6.97
CA GLN A 306 10.13 -12.92 6.07
C GLN A 306 8.89 -12.67 5.21
N ALA A 307 9.04 -12.84 3.90
CA ALA A 307 7.92 -12.88 2.98
C ALA A 307 7.09 -14.13 3.25
#